data_6b1633cfdda5e16b40bf612a558b717e
#
_entry.id   6b1633cfdda5e16b40bf612a558b717e
#
_cell.length_a   1.000
_cell.length_b   1.000
_cell.length_c   1.000
_cell.angle_alpha   90.00
_cell.angle_beta   90.00
_cell.angle_gamma   90.00
#
_symmetry.space_group_name_H-M   'P 1'
#
loop_
_entity.id
_entity.type
_entity.pdbx_description
1 polymer ?
#
loop_
_entity_poly.entity_id
_entity_poly.type
_entity_poly.pdbx_seq_one_letter_code
_entity_poly.pdbx_strand_id
1 'polypeptide(L)'
;MSTYIHAFMIGSLVASPITGLLQCDSVTADEDPHDGFDVAAAVLADATADDAADDEPEEVPLELLFEGEVPTARTFALQRLSLEQLGKFVFFDEISVPKGRQGCASCHDPATGWTLRNATVNTGQVAAPGALLGAVGSIKTPSNAYARNIPLQEACAPSQLPCGGLFWDGRAEGDDTPVFGGATTHIGDEVFKGRASLENLFARYLGPLADQATQPFPNPAEQNISEQEVCKHVAKSLYSLLYLLAWGEKIDCSASGFTVSFKRIAVALAAWQSSAEVNSFSSKRDKALAAEIKLEGADVAFPLAGLTDQENRGHDLFYGKAGCALCHDNSPTVPPPDPTTSEGLAAIRRLGLEPDQLYTDAVFHNIGVPENPLIPGPEGSLGLGGRRLEDENLRGQHKTPTLRNVDKRPSKSFVKAYTHNGWFKSLESLVHFYNTADVTGATAAGFGITRCDPSESWTEAQALAANCWPEPEETGTLAIGGFFGDLALSDAEEDAIVAYLKTLTDTKTVKPPLLLQ
;
A
#
# COMPACT_ATOMS: atom_id res chain seq x y z
N MET A 1 46.98 -29.53 -18.96
CA MET A 1 46.50 -30.41 -20.03
C MET A 1 45.03 -30.09 -20.22
N SER A 2 44.85 -29.41 -21.21
CA SER A 2 44.09 -29.41 -22.48
C SER A 2 42.65 -28.89 -22.27
N THR A 3 42.43 -27.68 -22.54
CA THR A 3 41.94 -26.94 -23.74
C THR A 3 40.81 -27.66 -24.50
N TYR A 4 39.63 -27.05 -24.59
CA TYR A 4 38.88 -26.88 -25.85
C TYR A 4 37.95 -25.68 -25.80
N ILE A 5 38.25 -24.71 -26.67
CA ILE A 5 37.43 -23.57 -27.09
C ILE A 5 36.56 -24.06 -28.25
N HIS A 6 35.26 -23.69 -28.28
CA HIS A 6 34.54 -23.58 -29.54
C HIS A 6 33.62 -22.35 -29.53
N ALA A 7 33.99 -21.44 -30.42
CA ALA A 7 33.15 -20.31 -30.85
C ALA A 7 32.30 -20.75 -32.05
N PHE A 8 31.07 -20.26 -32.18
CA PHE A 8 30.27 -20.17 -33.42
C PHE A 8 29.32 -18.99 -33.28
N MET A 9 29.56 -18.01 -33.99
CA MET A 9 29.16 -17.47 -35.29
C MET A 9 27.80 -16.74 -35.28
N ILE A 10 27.93 -15.53 -35.71
CA ILE A 10 27.03 -14.45 -36.06
C ILE A 10 26.05 -14.87 -37.16
N GLY A 11 24.78 -14.52 -36.99
CA GLY A 11 23.76 -14.54 -38.03
C GLY A 11 22.94 -13.25 -38.01
N SER A 12 23.31 -12.31 -38.85
CA SER A 12 22.53 -11.11 -39.17
C SER A 12 21.22 -11.47 -39.84
N LEU A 13 20.11 -10.90 -39.40
CA LEU A 13 18.90 -10.80 -40.20
C LEU A 13 18.35 -9.38 -40.18
N VAL A 14 18.15 -8.93 -41.40
CA VAL A 14 17.82 -7.60 -41.88
C VAL A 14 16.47 -7.11 -41.38
N ALA A 15 16.43 -5.85 -40.98
CA ALA A 15 15.24 -5.08 -40.71
C ALA A 15 14.50 -4.69 -42.01
N SER A 16 13.19 -4.76 -42.00
CA SER A 16 12.34 -3.99 -42.91
C SER A 16 11.25 -3.25 -42.11
N PRO A 17 11.02 -1.97 -42.39
CA PRO A 17 10.13 -1.13 -41.62
C PRO A 17 8.68 -1.28 -42.12
N ILE A 18 7.76 -1.51 -41.20
CA ILE A 18 6.33 -1.28 -41.46
C ILE A 18 5.93 0.00 -40.71
N THR A 19 5.86 1.09 -41.46
CA THR A 19 5.21 2.34 -41.06
C THR A 19 3.70 2.15 -41.06
N GLY A 20 3.10 2.15 -39.89
CA GLY A 20 1.66 2.28 -39.71
C GLY A 20 1.40 3.39 -38.69
N LEU A 21 1.15 4.59 -39.18
CA LEU A 21 0.66 5.71 -38.38
C LEU A 21 -0.75 5.38 -37.87
N LEU A 22 -0.89 5.20 -36.58
CA LEU A 22 -2.15 5.36 -35.87
C LEU A 22 -2.08 6.71 -35.15
N GLN A 23 -2.78 7.69 -35.70
CA GLN A 23 -3.09 8.94 -35.01
C GLN A 23 -3.95 8.62 -33.79
N CYS A 24 -3.40 8.84 -32.60
CA CYS A 24 -4.19 9.03 -31.39
C CYS A 24 -4.61 10.48 -31.35
N ASP A 25 -5.88 10.74 -31.59
CA ASP A 25 -6.50 12.03 -31.29
C ASP A 25 -6.41 12.28 -29.78
N SER A 26 -5.85 13.43 -29.45
CA SER A 26 -5.74 13.96 -28.10
C SER A 26 -7.14 14.27 -27.55
N VAL A 27 -7.62 13.43 -26.66
CA VAL A 27 -8.73 13.81 -25.76
C VAL A 27 -8.16 14.73 -24.69
N THR A 28 -8.52 15.99 -24.74
CA THR A 28 -8.22 16.99 -23.72
C THR A 28 -8.88 16.58 -22.41
N ALA A 29 -8.05 16.29 -21.40
CA ALA A 29 -8.49 16.07 -20.04
C ALA A 29 -8.73 17.43 -19.38
N ASP A 30 -9.99 17.86 -19.38
CA ASP A 30 -10.49 18.89 -18.48
C ASP A 30 -12.02 18.69 -18.33
N GLU A 31 -12.37 17.72 -17.47
CA GLU A 31 -13.65 17.72 -16.74
C GLU A 31 -13.47 16.80 -15.52
N ASP A 32 -13.64 17.39 -14.34
CA ASP A 32 -13.52 16.76 -13.02
C ASP A 32 -14.80 15.96 -12.72
N PRO A 33 -14.80 14.61 -12.71
CA PRO A 33 -16.00 13.84 -12.39
C PRO A 33 -16.20 13.75 -10.88
N HIS A 34 -16.52 14.87 -10.26
CA HIS A 34 -16.92 14.92 -8.85
C HIS A 34 -18.43 14.76 -8.75
N ASP A 35 -18.90 13.53 -8.71
CA ASP A 35 -20.00 12.98 -7.92
C ASP A 35 -20.40 11.62 -8.52
N GLY A 36 -19.82 10.52 -7.97
CA GLY A 36 -20.07 9.18 -8.48
C GLY A 36 -21.54 8.72 -8.40
N PHE A 37 -22.41 9.49 -7.75
CA PHE A 37 -23.84 9.24 -7.69
C PHE A 37 -24.60 9.87 -8.85
N ASP A 38 -24.19 11.05 -9.29
CA ASP A 38 -24.77 11.71 -10.47
C ASP A 38 -24.42 10.99 -11.76
N VAL A 39 -23.24 10.37 -11.84
CA VAL A 39 -22.82 9.61 -13.02
C VAL A 39 -23.63 8.31 -13.17
N ALA A 40 -23.94 7.62 -12.08
CA ALA A 40 -24.78 6.42 -12.14
C ALA A 40 -26.24 6.79 -12.50
N ALA A 41 -26.77 7.87 -11.93
CA ALA A 41 -28.08 8.40 -12.27
C ALA A 41 -28.11 9.00 -13.70
N ALA A 42 -27.07 9.69 -14.13
CA ALA A 42 -26.95 10.21 -15.49
C ALA A 42 -26.78 9.10 -16.53
N VAL A 43 -26.02 8.04 -16.24
CA VAL A 43 -25.87 6.88 -17.13
C VAL A 43 -27.19 6.12 -17.25
N LEU A 44 -28.01 6.04 -16.19
CA LEU A 44 -29.36 5.47 -16.26
C LEU A 44 -30.34 6.40 -16.98
N ALA A 45 -30.25 7.71 -16.75
CA ALA A 45 -31.12 8.69 -17.42
C ALA A 45 -30.84 8.82 -18.93
N ASP A 46 -29.57 8.76 -19.35
CA ASP A 46 -29.17 8.84 -20.75
C ASP A 46 -29.44 7.54 -21.53
N ALA A 47 -29.59 6.41 -20.81
CA ALA A 47 -30.03 5.15 -21.41
C ALA A 47 -31.50 5.17 -21.88
N THR A 48 -32.29 6.12 -21.36
CA THR A 48 -33.73 6.29 -21.67
C THR A 48 -34.01 7.43 -22.67
N ALA A 49 -32.99 8.16 -23.13
CA ALA A 49 -33.20 9.40 -23.92
C ALA A 49 -33.25 9.21 -25.44
N ASP A 50 -33.02 8.02 -26.00
CA ASP A 50 -32.88 7.84 -27.45
C ASP A 50 -34.13 7.28 -28.17
N ASP A 51 -35.28 7.15 -27.52
CA ASP A 51 -36.56 6.87 -28.22
C ASP A 51 -37.73 7.58 -27.50
N ALA A 52 -37.96 8.84 -27.84
CA ALA A 52 -39.17 9.56 -27.45
C ALA A 52 -40.27 9.32 -28.47
N ALA A 53 -41.03 8.24 -28.27
CA ALA A 53 -42.40 8.12 -28.75
C ALA A 53 -43.28 7.83 -27.54
N ASP A 54 -44.42 8.54 -27.46
CA ASP A 54 -45.42 8.56 -26.37
C ASP A 54 -45.87 7.13 -25.94
N ASP A 55 -45.13 6.52 -25.02
CA ASP A 55 -45.58 5.43 -24.17
C ASP A 55 -44.90 5.55 -22.81
N GLU A 56 -45.64 5.31 -21.72
CA GLU A 56 -45.07 5.29 -20.38
C GLU A 56 -43.86 4.34 -20.37
N PRO A 57 -42.73 4.71 -19.74
CA PRO A 57 -41.53 3.89 -19.73
C PRO A 57 -41.85 2.57 -19.04
N GLU A 58 -41.94 1.49 -19.80
CA GLU A 58 -41.93 0.13 -19.29
C GLU A 58 -40.65 -0.03 -18.47
N GLU A 59 -40.76 -0.25 -17.14
CA GLU A 59 -39.64 -0.59 -16.27
C GLU A 59 -38.98 -1.87 -16.82
N VAL A 60 -37.93 -1.70 -17.62
CA VAL A 60 -37.12 -2.83 -18.09
C VAL A 60 -36.50 -3.46 -16.84
N PRO A 61 -36.81 -4.72 -16.49
CA PRO A 61 -36.18 -5.36 -15.35
C PRO A 61 -34.67 -5.31 -15.51
N LEU A 62 -33.95 -4.83 -14.50
CA LEU A 62 -32.46 -4.73 -14.51
C LEU A 62 -31.78 -6.05 -14.92
N GLU A 63 -32.44 -7.17 -14.70
CA GLU A 63 -31.98 -8.51 -15.09
C GLU A 63 -31.88 -8.65 -16.60
N LEU A 64 -32.73 -7.96 -17.38
CA LEU A 64 -32.70 -7.98 -18.86
C LEU A 64 -31.53 -7.20 -19.47
N LEU A 65 -30.88 -6.30 -18.71
CA LEU A 65 -29.68 -5.62 -19.18
C LEU A 65 -28.49 -6.56 -19.37
N PHE A 66 -28.56 -7.77 -18.84
CA PHE A 66 -27.49 -8.77 -18.84
C PHE A 66 -27.87 -10.07 -19.54
N GLU A 67 -29.14 -10.23 -19.99
CA GLU A 67 -29.60 -11.41 -20.72
C GLU A 67 -29.52 -11.18 -22.24
N GLY A 68 -28.55 -11.82 -22.88
CA GLY A 68 -28.63 -12.17 -24.32
C GLY A 68 -27.83 -11.33 -25.31
N GLU A 69 -27.16 -10.23 -24.92
CA GLU A 69 -26.27 -9.48 -25.81
C GLU A 69 -24.79 -9.60 -25.42
N VAL A 70 -23.91 -9.54 -26.42
CA VAL A 70 -22.47 -9.41 -26.17
C VAL A 70 -22.25 -8.11 -25.36
N PRO A 71 -21.62 -8.17 -24.16
CA PRO A 71 -21.45 -6.99 -23.32
C PRO A 71 -20.75 -5.86 -24.08
N THR A 72 -21.34 -4.68 -24.09
CA THR A 72 -20.80 -3.50 -24.75
C THR A 72 -19.69 -2.86 -23.90
N ALA A 73 -18.88 -1.99 -24.48
CA ALA A 73 -17.90 -1.20 -23.73
C ALA A 73 -18.55 -0.40 -22.56
N ARG A 74 -19.79 0.06 -22.76
CA ARG A 74 -20.60 0.75 -21.73
C ARG A 74 -20.98 -0.19 -20.59
N THR A 75 -21.39 -1.44 -20.89
CA THR A 75 -21.68 -2.46 -19.87
C THR A 75 -20.44 -2.75 -19.02
N PHE A 76 -19.27 -2.92 -19.63
CA PHE A 76 -18.01 -3.15 -18.91
C PHE A 76 -17.60 -1.97 -18.05
N ALA A 77 -17.78 -0.73 -18.53
CA ALA A 77 -17.50 0.47 -17.75
C ALA A 77 -18.42 0.56 -16.52
N LEU A 78 -19.71 0.29 -16.67
CA LEU A 78 -20.68 0.25 -15.58
C LEU A 78 -20.34 -0.83 -14.55
N GLN A 79 -19.98 -2.04 -14.99
CA GLN A 79 -19.59 -3.13 -14.09
C GLN A 79 -18.35 -2.75 -13.26
N ARG A 80 -17.31 -2.16 -13.87
CA ARG A 80 -16.11 -1.72 -13.19
C ARG A 80 -16.38 -0.62 -12.18
N LEU A 81 -17.13 0.40 -12.57
CA LEU A 81 -17.53 1.49 -11.67
C LEU A 81 -18.34 0.94 -10.49
N SER A 82 -19.31 0.06 -10.77
CA SER A 82 -20.14 -0.54 -9.72
C SER A 82 -19.33 -1.40 -8.75
N LEU A 83 -18.30 -2.12 -9.23
CA LEU A 83 -17.40 -2.89 -8.37
C LEU A 83 -16.59 -1.97 -7.45
N GLU A 84 -16.00 -0.91 -8.00
CA GLU A 84 -15.23 0.07 -7.21
C GLU A 84 -16.11 0.78 -6.18
N GLN A 85 -17.31 1.21 -6.56
CA GLN A 85 -18.25 1.85 -5.63
C GLN A 85 -18.73 0.88 -4.55
N LEU A 86 -19.01 -0.38 -4.89
CA LEU A 86 -19.33 -1.41 -3.88
C LEU A 86 -18.22 -1.51 -2.84
N GLY A 87 -16.96 -1.60 -3.28
CA GLY A 87 -15.81 -1.64 -2.40
C GLY A 87 -15.69 -0.41 -1.51
N LYS A 88 -15.95 0.78 -2.07
CA LYS A 88 -15.96 2.03 -1.31
C LYS A 88 -17.02 2.02 -0.20
N PHE A 89 -18.26 1.63 -0.53
CA PHE A 89 -19.32 1.54 0.46
C PHE A 89 -18.96 0.58 1.60
N VAL A 90 -18.53 -0.63 1.26
CA VAL A 90 -18.16 -1.66 2.26
C VAL A 90 -16.99 -1.19 3.13
N PHE A 91 -16.02 -0.46 2.58
CA PHE A 91 -14.86 0.05 3.33
C PHE A 91 -15.25 1.06 4.43
N PHE A 92 -16.23 1.91 4.13
CA PHE A 92 -16.70 2.94 5.08
C PHE A 92 -17.87 2.48 5.95
N ASP A 93 -18.54 1.38 5.63
CA ASP A 93 -19.66 0.86 6.42
C ASP A 93 -19.18 0.16 7.70
N GLU A 94 -19.79 0.50 8.82
CA GLU A 94 -19.48 -0.07 10.13
C GLU A 94 -20.23 -1.40 10.35
N ILE A 95 -19.79 -2.43 9.60
CA ILE A 95 -20.44 -3.75 9.52
C ILE A 95 -20.21 -4.61 10.77
N SER A 96 -19.24 -4.30 11.61
CA SER A 96 -18.77 -5.12 12.75
C SER A 96 -19.84 -5.65 13.70
N VAL A 97 -19.47 -6.64 14.53
CA VAL A 97 -20.30 -7.12 15.64
C VAL A 97 -19.61 -6.81 16.97
N PRO A 98 -20.19 -5.97 17.85
CA PRO A 98 -21.47 -5.27 17.71
C PRO A 98 -21.52 -4.27 16.54
N LYS A 99 -22.69 -4.18 15.89
CA LYS A 99 -22.90 -3.30 14.74
C LYS A 99 -22.65 -1.83 15.09
N GLY A 100 -22.14 -1.08 14.10
CA GLY A 100 -21.89 0.35 14.21
C GLY A 100 -20.68 0.70 15.08
N ARG A 101 -19.72 -0.21 15.21
CA ARG A 101 -18.51 0.02 16.00
C ARG A 101 -17.25 0.13 15.17
N GLN A 102 -17.18 -0.58 14.05
CA GLN A 102 -15.97 -0.62 13.25
C GLN A 102 -16.28 -0.99 11.79
N GLY A 103 -15.66 -0.25 10.88
CA GLY A 103 -15.47 -0.58 9.47
C GLY A 103 -13.99 -0.49 9.14
N CYS A 104 -13.60 -0.72 7.89
CA CYS A 104 -12.19 -0.63 7.48
C CYS A 104 -11.64 0.79 7.72
N ALA A 105 -12.43 1.83 7.42
CA ALA A 105 -12.05 3.23 7.61
C ALA A 105 -11.81 3.61 9.07
N SER A 106 -12.30 2.85 10.05
CA SER A 106 -12.06 3.11 11.48
C SER A 106 -10.58 2.96 11.85
N CYS A 107 -9.86 2.06 11.14
CA CYS A 107 -8.43 1.83 11.33
C CYS A 107 -7.58 2.39 10.19
N HIS A 108 -8.15 2.57 8.98
CA HIS A 108 -7.48 3.03 7.78
C HIS A 108 -8.09 4.35 7.28
N ASP A 109 -7.87 5.45 8.03
CA ASP A 109 -8.46 6.76 7.71
C ASP A 109 -7.64 7.48 6.60
N PRO A 110 -8.32 7.97 5.53
CA PRO A 110 -7.66 8.70 4.46
C PRO A 110 -6.88 9.95 4.93
N ALA A 111 -7.37 10.64 5.97
CA ALA A 111 -6.74 11.85 6.48
C ALA A 111 -5.41 11.61 7.19
N THR A 112 -5.12 10.35 7.54
CA THR A 112 -3.86 9.95 8.20
C THR A 112 -2.96 9.11 7.29
N GLY A 113 -3.20 9.15 5.99
CA GLY A 113 -2.46 8.31 5.05
C GLY A 113 -2.85 6.83 5.18
N TRP A 114 -4.15 6.57 5.41
CA TRP A 114 -4.72 5.23 5.49
C TRP A 114 -4.20 4.40 6.67
N THR A 115 -3.88 5.08 7.77
CA THR A 115 -3.50 4.49 9.05
C THR A 115 -4.49 4.93 10.14
N LEU A 116 -4.29 4.48 11.38
CA LEU A 116 -5.22 4.77 12.48
C LEU A 116 -5.31 6.28 12.79
N ARG A 117 -6.54 6.83 12.78
CA ARG A 117 -6.82 8.23 13.16
C ARG A 117 -7.17 8.35 14.64
N ASN A 118 -6.26 7.95 15.52
CA ASN A 118 -6.42 8.11 16.96
C ASN A 118 -5.09 8.47 17.61
N ALA A 119 -4.88 9.78 17.86
CA ALA A 119 -3.64 10.26 18.44
C ALA A 119 -3.34 9.66 19.83
N THR A 120 -4.36 9.40 20.65
CA THR A 120 -4.19 8.78 21.97
C THR A 120 -3.71 7.34 21.84
N VAL A 121 -4.29 6.57 20.94
CA VAL A 121 -3.83 5.21 20.66
C VAL A 121 -2.43 5.23 20.07
N ASN A 122 -2.14 6.11 19.11
CA ASN A 122 -0.82 6.25 18.51
C ASN A 122 0.27 6.63 19.52
N THR A 123 -0.07 7.43 20.53
CA THR A 123 0.87 7.79 21.62
C THR A 123 1.06 6.64 22.60
N GLY A 124 0.03 5.82 22.83
CA GLY A 124 -0.01 4.72 23.77
C GLY A 124 0.28 3.36 23.12
N GLN A 125 -0.72 2.47 23.21
CA GLN A 125 -0.62 1.06 22.78
C GLN A 125 -0.46 0.84 21.27
N VAL A 126 -0.67 1.85 20.43
CA VAL A 126 -0.52 1.85 18.97
C VAL A 126 -1.47 0.90 18.22
N ALA A 127 -1.64 -0.30 18.72
CA ALA A 127 -2.55 -1.29 18.14
C ALA A 127 -4.00 -0.80 18.22
N ALA A 128 -4.73 -0.93 17.11
CA ALA A 128 -6.10 -0.45 17.02
C ALA A 128 -7.03 -1.26 17.95
N PRO A 129 -7.99 -0.59 18.63
CA PRO A 129 -9.04 -1.31 19.34
C PRO A 129 -9.99 -2.01 18.36
N GLY A 130 -10.42 -3.23 18.69
CA GLY A 130 -11.42 -3.97 17.93
C GLY A 130 -12.86 -3.55 18.25
N ALA A 131 -13.82 -4.15 17.53
CA ALA A 131 -15.26 -3.91 17.75
C ALA A 131 -15.75 -4.43 19.11
N LEU A 132 -15.18 -5.53 19.60
CA LEU A 132 -15.46 -6.05 20.94
C LEU A 132 -14.79 -5.17 22.00
N LEU A 133 -15.50 -4.93 23.10
CA LEU A 133 -14.95 -4.16 24.21
C LEU A 133 -13.73 -4.88 24.80
N GLY A 134 -12.60 -4.18 24.85
CA GLY A 134 -11.32 -4.72 25.34
C GLY A 134 -10.53 -5.52 24.33
N ALA A 135 -11.07 -5.79 23.15
CA ALA A 135 -10.29 -6.36 22.05
C ALA A 135 -9.33 -5.32 21.49
N VAL A 136 -8.08 -5.72 21.25
CA VAL A 136 -7.02 -4.87 20.71
C VAL A 136 -6.17 -5.70 19.76
N GLY A 137 -5.74 -5.12 18.65
CA GLY A 137 -4.75 -5.73 17.77
C GLY A 137 -3.38 -5.90 18.42
N SER A 138 -2.48 -6.60 17.76
CA SER A 138 -1.12 -6.86 18.25
C SER A 138 -0.05 -6.00 17.55
N ILE A 139 -0.42 -5.22 16.54
CA ILE A 139 0.53 -4.49 15.70
C ILE A 139 -0.09 -3.20 15.17
N LYS A 140 0.75 -2.24 14.78
CA LYS A 140 0.30 -0.99 14.18
C LYS A 140 -0.40 -1.23 12.84
N THR A 141 -1.52 -0.55 12.62
CA THR A 141 -2.24 -0.54 11.34
C THR A 141 -1.34 -0.03 10.20
N PRO A 142 -1.02 -0.84 9.17
CA PRO A 142 -0.29 -0.40 7.99
C PRO A 142 -1.15 0.51 7.10
N SER A 143 -0.53 1.24 6.17
CA SER A 143 -1.27 1.99 5.15
C SER A 143 -1.91 1.03 4.12
N ASN A 144 -3.14 1.32 3.69
CA ASN A 144 -3.81 0.63 2.59
C ASN A 144 -3.57 1.32 1.23
N ALA A 145 -3.07 2.57 1.23
CA ALA A 145 -2.74 3.22 -0.03
C ALA A 145 -1.59 2.51 -0.73
N TYR A 146 -1.67 2.46 -2.06
CA TYR A 146 -0.66 1.86 -2.95
C TYR A 146 -0.42 0.36 -2.75
N ALA A 147 -1.22 -0.30 -1.91
CA ALA A 147 -1.11 -1.74 -1.62
C ALA A 147 -1.36 -2.62 -2.85
N ARG A 148 -2.10 -2.13 -3.85
CA ARG A 148 -2.33 -2.83 -5.12
C ARG A 148 -1.05 -3.21 -5.85
N ASN A 149 -0.02 -2.37 -5.76
CA ASN A 149 1.21 -2.53 -6.52
C ASN A 149 2.22 -3.47 -5.84
N ILE A 150 1.88 -3.99 -4.68
CA ILE A 150 2.71 -5.00 -4.00
C ILE A 150 2.53 -6.34 -4.73
N PRO A 151 3.64 -6.99 -5.15
CA PRO A 151 3.58 -8.26 -5.87
C PRO A 151 3.05 -9.41 -5.01
N LEU A 152 2.79 -10.54 -5.64
CA LEU A 152 2.61 -11.82 -4.94
C LEU A 152 3.80 -12.07 -4.03
N GLN A 153 3.60 -12.82 -2.94
CA GLN A 153 4.73 -13.21 -2.11
C GLN A 153 5.57 -14.27 -2.82
N GLU A 154 6.84 -13.98 -3.02
CA GLU A 154 7.78 -14.82 -3.74
C GLU A 154 9.23 -14.58 -3.26
N ALA A 155 10.17 -15.31 -3.84
CA ALA A 155 11.60 -15.02 -3.72
C ALA A 155 12.01 -14.05 -4.83
N CYS A 156 12.24 -12.79 -4.50
CA CYS A 156 12.52 -11.75 -5.47
C CYS A 156 13.95 -11.83 -6.06
N ALA A 157 14.02 -11.70 -7.37
CA ALA A 157 15.32 -11.59 -8.07
C ALA A 157 15.89 -10.17 -7.89
N PRO A 158 17.24 -9.99 -7.86
CA PRO A 158 18.26 -11.06 -7.88
C PRO A 158 18.60 -11.63 -6.49
N SER A 159 18.13 -11.01 -5.41
CA SER A 159 18.55 -11.31 -4.04
C SER A 159 18.06 -12.67 -3.51
N GLN A 160 16.98 -13.21 -4.08
CA GLN A 160 16.25 -14.38 -3.60
C GLN A 160 15.69 -14.21 -2.18
N LEU A 161 15.61 -12.96 -1.70
CA LEU A 161 14.98 -12.64 -0.43
C LEU A 161 13.46 -12.72 -0.56
N PRO A 162 12.73 -13.07 0.51
CA PRO A 162 11.28 -12.99 0.54
C PRO A 162 10.82 -11.56 0.24
N CYS A 163 9.83 -11.41 -0.64
CA CYS A 163 9.22 -10.12 -0.95
C CYS A 163 7.74 -10.29 -1.28
N GLY A 164 6.99 -9.19 -1.34
CA GLY A 164 5.59 -9.20 -1.70
C GLY A 164 4.65 -9.62 -0.58
N GLY A 165 3.41 -9.91 -0.95
CA GLY A 165 2.35 -10.16 0.03
C GLY A 165 1.93 -8.91 0.81
N LEU A 166 0.81 -8.97 1.53
CA LEU A 166 0.33 -7.88 2.38
C LEU A 166 0.32 -8.28 3.87
N PHE A 167 0.00 -7.32 4.75
CA PHE A 167 0.35 -7.27 6.16
C PHE A 167 1.86 -7.07 6.40
N TRP A 168 2.26 -6.83 7.64
CA TRP A 168 3.66 -6.66 8.02
C TRP A 168 4.51 -7.93 7.84
N ASP A 169 3.87 -9.09 7.95
CA ASP A 169 4.45 -10.43 7.84
C ASP A 169 4.20 -11.09 6.47
N GLY A 170 3.56 -10.41 5.53
CA GLY A 170 3.29 -10.90 4.19
C GLY A 170 2.26 -12.03 4.08
N ARG A 171 1.50 -12.36 5.15
CA ARG A 171 0.62 -13.55 5.18
C ARG A 171 -0.53 -13.55 4.17
N ALA A 172 -0.89 -12.43 3.57
CA ALA A 172 -1.74 -12.37 2.39
C ALA A 172 -0.85 -12.49 1.14
N GLU A 173 -0.56 -13.71 0.74
CA GLU A 173 0.42 -14.02 -0.30
C GLU A 173 -0.11 -13.77 -1.71
N GLY A 174 -1.42 -13.92 -1.92
CA GLY A 174 -2.06 -13.70 -3.22
C GLY A 174 -1.97 -14.89 -4.16
N ASP A 175 -1.54 -16.06 -3.69
CA ASP A 175 -1.37 -17.29 -4.47
C ASP A 175 -2.06 -18.46 -3.75
N ASP A 176 -2.50 -19.47 -4.49
CA ASP A 176 -3.06 -20.72 -4.00
C ASP A 176 -1.97 -21.73 -3.57
N THR A 177 -0.73 -21.48 -3.97
CA THR A 177 0.46 -22.27 -3.58
C THR A 177 1.40 -21.41 -2.72
N PRO A 178 1.04 -21.13 -1.45
CA PRO A 178 1.76 -20.19 -0.63
C PRO A 178 3.22 -20.63 -0.40
N VAL A 179 4.14 -19.69 -0.65
CA VAL A 179 5.59 -19.93 -0.50
C VAL A 179 5.99 -20.08 0.95
N PHE A 180 5.36 -19.30 1.84
CA PHE A 180 5.69 -19.23 3.26
C PHE A 180 4.56 -19.74 4.18
N GLY A 181 3.58 -20.48 3.65
CA GLY A 181 2.46 -21.00 4.42
C GLY A 181 1.42 -19.91 4.72
N GLY A 182 0.78 -19.39 3.69
CA GLY A 182 -0.25 -18.35 3.77
C GLY A 182 -1.32 -18.64 4.80
N ALA A 183 -1.65 -17.67 5.62
CA ALA A 183 -2.67 -17.76 6.66
C ALA A 183 -3.98 -17.09 6.28
N THR A 184 -4.07 -16.56 5.05
CA THR A 184 -5.28 -15.91 4.53
C THR A 184 -6.04 -16.79 3.56
N THR A 185 -7.33 -16.50 3.39
CA THR A 185 -8.15 -17.16 2.38
C THR A 185 -7.72 -16.65 1.00
N HIS A 186 -7.19 -17.53 0.16
CA HIS A 186 -6.91 -17.18 -1.23
C HIS A 186 -8.21 -17.03 -2.02
N ILE A 187 -8.23 -16.03 -2.92
CA ILE A 187 -9.33 -15.76 -3.85
C ILE A 187 -8.86 -16.04 -5.27
N GLY A 188 -9.28 -17.18 -5.80
CA GLY A 188 -9.02 -17.59 -7.17
C GLY A 188 -10.20 -17.34 -8.12
N ASP A 189 -10.18 -18.04 -9.26
CA ASP A 189 -11.14 -17.86 -10.36
C ASP A 189 -12.57 -18.31 -10.05
N GLU A 190 -12.79 -19.00 -8.92
CA GLU A 190 -14.12 -19.45 -8.49
C GLU A 190 -15.12 -18.28 -8.34
N VAL A 191 -14.63 -17.06 -8.09
CA VAL A 191 -15.48 -15.87 -8.01
C VAL A 191 -16.15 -15.51 -9.33
N PHE A 192 -15.58 -15.93 -10.46
CA PHE A 192 -16.12 -15.67 -11.79
C PHE A 192 -17.16 -16.71 -12.21
N LYS A 193 -17.24 -17.86 -11.55
CA LYS A 193 -18.13 -18.97 -11.91
C LYS A 193 -18.02 -19.38 -13.39
N GLY A 194 -16.80 -19.38 -13.95
CA GLY A 194 -16.51 -19.70 -15.34
C GLY A 194 -16.97 -18.67 -16.38
N ARG A 195 -17.36 -17.45 -15.96
CA ARG A 195 -17.73 -16.36 -16.87
C ARG A 195 -16.49 -15.59 -17.33
N ALA A 196 -15.96 -15.95 -18.50
CA ALA A 196 -14.75 -15.35 -19.08
C ALA A 196 -14.82 -13.81 -19.21
N SER A 197 -16.02 -13.24 -19.45
CA SER A 197 -16.17 -11.78 -19.52
C SER A 197 -15.88 -11.08 -18.19
N LEU A 198 -16.29 -11.66 -17.06
CA LEU A 198 -15.99 -11.13 -15.72
C LEU A 198 -14.55 -11.36 -15.31
N GLU A 199 -14.00 -12.53 -15.67
CA GLU A 199 -12.59 -12.84 -15.45
C GLU A 199 -11.70 -11.83 -16.18
N ASN A 200 -11.89 -11.61 -17.47
CA ASN A 200 -11.17 -10.60 -18.25
C ASN A 200 -11.29 -9.18 -17.66
N LEU A 201 -12.41 -8.87 -17.01
CA LEU A 201 -12.67 -7.56 -16.44
C LEU A 201 -12.05 -7.38 -15.05
N PHE A 202 -12.08 -8.41 -14.21
CA PHE A 202 -11.83 -8.31 -12.77
C PHE A 202 -10.65 -9.14 -12.25
N ALA A 203 -10.06 -10.08 -13.02
CA ALA A 203 -8.92 -10.88 -12.57
C ALA A 203 -7.74 -10.03 -12.08
N ARG A 204 -7.58 -8.84 -12.65
CA ARG A 204 -6.55 -7.88 -12.23
C ARG A 204 -6.70 -7.38 -10.77
N TYR A 205 -7.80 -7.64 -10.10
CA TYR A 205 -8.03 -7.29 -8.70
C TYR A 205 -7.79 -8.48 -7.75
N LEU A 206 -7.55 -9.67 -8.29
CA LEU A 206 -7.09 -10.82 -7.50
C LEU A 206 -5.65 -10.59 -7.01
N GLY A 207 -5.25 -11.34 -6.03
CA GLY A 207 -3.91 -11.27 -5.45
C GLY A 207 -3.90 -10.79 -3.99
N PRO A 208 -2.74 -10.33 -3.48
CA PRO A 208 -2.56 -10.07 -2.05
C PRO A 208 -3.59 -9.12 -1.44
N LEU A 209 -4.05 -8.11 -2.21
CA LEU A 209 -4.99 -7.11 -1.70
C LEU A 209 -6.40 -7.68 -1.51
N ALA A 210 -6.85 -8.55 -2.42
CA ALA A 210 -8.14 -9.23 -2.27
C ALA A 210 -8.11 -10.26 -1.13
N ASP A 211 -7.04 -11.04 -1.04
CA ASP A 211 -6.84 -12.01 0.04
C ASP A 211 -6.79 -11.32 1.41
N GLN A 212 -6.05 -10.20 1.51
CA GLN A 212 -5.97 -9.41 2.74
C GLN A 212 -7.36 -8.92 3.18
N ALA A 213 -8.21 -8.47 2.25
CA ALA A 213 -9.52 -7.91 2.55
C ALA A 213 -10.50 -8.92 3.19
N THR A 214 -10.21 -10.22 3.14
CA THR A 214 -11.03 -11.25 3.81
C THR A 214 -10.81 -11.32 5.32
N GLN A 215 -9.65 -10.91 5.82
CA GLN A 215 -9.18 -11.22 7.17
C GLN A 215 -9.78 -10.35 8.29
N PRO A 216 -9.98 -9.02 8.12
CA PRO A 216 -10.46 -8.17 9.22
C PRO A 216 -11.87 -8.52 9.71
N PHE A 217 -12.72 -9.06 8.82
CA PHE A 217 -14.10 -9.37 9.16
C PHE A 217 -14.22 -10.45 10.24
N PRO A 218 -13.67 -11.67 10.09
CA PRO A 218 -13.81 -12.72 11.08
C PRO A 218 -12.89 -12.54 12.29
N ASN A 219 -11.94 -11.61 12.24
CA ASN A 219 -10.98 -11.42 13.31
C ASN A 219 -11.65 -10.85 14.58
N PRO A 220 -11.62 -11.55 15.72
CA PRO A 220 -12.24 -11.08 16.96
C PRO A 220 -11.54 -9.87 17.57
N ALA A 221 -10.26 -9.61 17.21
CA ALA A 221 -9.52 -8.41 17.60
C ALA A 221 -9.82 -7.21 16.68
N GLU A 222 -10.60 -7.40 15.61
CA GLU A 222 -10.99 -6.37 14.66
C GLU A 222 -12.52 -6.30 14.54
N GLN A 223 -13.14 -6.71 13.42
CA GLN A 223 -14.56 -6.52 13.17
C GLN A 223 -15.47 -7.60 13.79
N ASN A 224 -14.96 -8.79 14.10
CA ASN A 224 -15.66 -9.88 14.78
C ASN A 224 -16.99 -10.27 14.12
N ILE A 225 -17.04 -10.34 12.80
CA ILE A 225 -18.26 -10.70 12.03
C ILE A 225 -17.97 -11.85 11.07
N SER A 226 -18.84 -12.84 11.01
CA SER A 226 -18.68 -13.97 10.10
C SER A 226 -18.89 -13.59 8.64
N GLU A 227 -18.25 -14.31 7.71
CA GLU A 227 -18.36 -14.13 6.25
C GLU A 227 -19.82 -14.14 5.79
N GLN A 228 -20.64 -15.06 6.32
CA GLN A 228 -22.06 -15.15 5.97
C GLN A 228 -22.84 -13.92 6.48
N GLU A 229 -22.49 -13.37 7.64
CA GLU A 229 -23.13 -12.16 8.16
C GLU A 229 -22.74 -10.93 7.36
N VAL A 230 -21.49 -10.81 6.91
CA VAL A 230 -21.06 -9.77 5.95
C VAL A 230 -21.89 -9.86 4.67
N CYS A 231 -22.00 -11.05 4.07
CA CYS A 231 -22.84 -11.28 2.90
C CYS A 231 -24.29 -10.79 3.14
N LYS A 232 -24.94 -11.20 4.24
CA LYS A 232 -26.31 -10.81 4.59
C LYS A 232 -26.44 -9.32 4.84
N HIS A 233 -25.41 -8.67 5.41
CA HIS A 233 -25.41 -7.24 5.64
C HIS A 233 -25.43 -6.48 4.30
N VAL A 234 -24.48 -6.80 3.39
CA VAL A 234 -24.41 -6.20 2.06
C VAL A 234 -25.69 -6.45 1.25
N ALA A 235 -26.25 -7.67 1.31
CA ALA A 235 -27.50 -8.01 0.62
C ALA A 235 -28.71 -7.16 1.06
N LYS A 236 -28.68 -6.62 2.28
CA LYS A 236 -29.76 -5.80 2.87
C LYS A 236 -29.44 -4.30 2.87
N SER A 237 -28.25 -3.92 2.45
CA SER A 237 -27.81 -2.53 2.43
C SER A 237 -28.46 -1.75 1.29
N LEU A 238 -28.42 -0.41 1.39
CA LEU A 238 -28.90 0.49 0.33
C LEU A 238 -28.03 0.40 -0.95
N TYR A 239 -26.81 -0.11 -0.83
CA TYR A 239 -25.88 -0.27 -1.93
C TYR A 239 -25.81 -1.70 -2.50
N SER A 240 -26.74 -2.59 -2.13
CA SER A 240 -26.80 -3.97 -2.63
C SER A 240 -26.97 -4.06 -4.16
N LEU A 241 -27.57 -3.04 -4.78
CA LEU A 241 -27.69 -2.94 -6.24
C LEU A 241 -26.32 -2.89 -6.93
N LEU A 242 -25.30 -2.28 -6.33
CA LEU A 242 -23.94 -2.24 -6.88
C LEU A 242 -23.35 -3.64 -7.08
N TYR A 243 -23.70 -4.59 -6.18
CA TYR A 243 -23.27 -5.98 -6.34
C TYR A 243 -23.91 -6.61 -7.59
N LEU A 244 -25.23 -6.42 -7.79
CA LEU A 244 -25.93 -6.90 -8.98
C LEU A 244 -25.35 -6.30 -10.26
N LEU A 245 -25.12 -4.98 -10.29
CA LEU A 245 -24.55 -4.28 -11.44
C LEU A 245 -23.11 -4.73 -11.75
N ALA A 246 -22.28 -4.99 -10.73
CA ALA A 246 -20.92 -5.46 -10.94
C ALA A 246 -20.87 -6.91 -11.43
N TRP A 247 -21.59 -7.81 -10.77
CA TRP A 247 -21.49 -9.25 -10.98
C TRP A 247 -22.56 -9.84 -11.92
N GLY A 248 -23.56 -9.05 -12.33
CA GLY A 248 -24.67 -9.50 -13.19
C GLY A 248 -25.58 -10.56 -12.55
N GLU A 249 -25.53 -10.70 -11.21
CA GLU A 249 -26.40 -11.60 -10.46
C GLU A 249 -26.59 -11.10 -9.02
N LYS A 250 -27.73 -11.46 -8.42
CA LYS A 250 -28.02 -11.11 -7.03
C LYS A 250 -27.05 -11.80 -6.08
N ILE A 251 -26.76 -11.13 -4.96
CA ILE A 251 -25.92 -11.69 -3.92
C ILE A 251 -26.60 -12.93 -3.30
N ASP A 252 -25.86 -14.05 -3.24
CA ASP A 252 -26.33 -15.31 -2.65
C ASP A 252 -25.69 -15.54 -1.29
N CYS A 253 -26.47 -15.41 -0.22
CA CYS A 253 -26.06 -15.66 1.15
C CYS A 253 -26.59 -16.98 1.73
N SER A 254 -27.03 -17.90 0.88
CA SER A 254 -27.35 -19.28 1.27
C SER A 254 -26.12 -20.02 1.78
N ALA A 255 -26.30 -21.17 2.41
CA ALA A 255 -25.20 -22.00 2.91
C ALA A 255 -24.21 -22.43 1.81
N SER A 256 -24.66 -22.55 0.56
CA SER A 256 -23.83 -22.91 -0.59
C SER A 256 -23.26 -21.72 -1.37
N GLY A 257 -23.79 -20.51 -1.18
CA GLY A 257 -23.45 -19.33 -2.00
C GLY A 257 -22.66 -18.24 -1.27
N PHE A 258 -22.74 -18.19 0.07
CA PHE A 258 -22.19 -17.07 0.82
C PHE A 258 -20.67 -16.92 0.66
N THR A 259 -19.91 -18.00 0.55
CA THR A 259 -18.45 -17.96 0.43
C THR A 259 -18.02 -17.23 -0.85
N VAL A 260 -18.64 -17.56 -2.00
CA VAL A 260 -18.34 -16.86 -3.26
C VAL A 260 -18.78 -15.40 -3.18
N SER A 261 -19.95 -15.12 -2.59
CA SER A 261 -20.44 -13.76 -2.44
C SER A 261 -19.53 -12.93 -1.53
N PHE A 262 -19.03 -13.50 -0.45
CA PHE A 262 -18.05 -12.85 0.45
C PHE A 262 -16.72 -12.57 -0.26
N LYS A 263 -16.16 -13.55 -0.97
CA LYS A 263 -14.94 -13.36 -1.77
C LYS A 263 -15.12 -12.25 -2.82
N ARG A 264 -16.28 -12.15 -3.47
CA ARG A 264 -16.62 -11.07 -4.40
C ARG A 264 -16.68 -9.69 -3.73
N ILE A 265 -17.14 -9.62 -2.49
CA ILE A 265 -17.09 -8.39 -1.69
C ILE A 265 -15.62 -8.00 -1.42
N ALA A 266 -14.75 -8.95 -1.11
CA ALA A 266 -13.32 -8.70 -0.94
C ALA A 266 -12.65 -8.23 -2.24
N VAL A 267 -13.03 -8.79 -3.39
CA VAL A 267 -12.58 -8.29 -4.72
C VAL A 267 -13.05 -6.86 -4.96
N ALA A 268 -14.27 -6.49 -4.54
CA ALA A 268 -14.75 -5.12 -4.64
C ALA A 268 -13.93 -4.16 -3.76
N LEU A 269 -13.58 -4.57 -2.53
CA LEU A 269 -12.66 -3.82 -1.66
C LEU A 269 -11.31 -3.62 -2.32
N ALA A 270 -10.75 -4.68 -2.93
CA ALA A 270 -9.49 -4.59 -3.67
C ALA A 270 -9.61 -3.65 -4.89
N ALA A 271 -10.73 -3.69 -5.62
CA ALA A 271 -10.97 -2.81 -6.76
C ALA A 271 -10.97 -1.33 -6.35
N TRP A 272 -11.71 -0.96 -5.29
CA TRP A 272 -11.70 0.41 -4.81
C TRP A 272 -10.36 0.85 -4.24
N GLN A 273 -9.70 0.02 -3.43
CA GLN A 273 -8.35 0.30 -2.92
C GLN A 273 -7.29 0.41 -4.04
N SER A 274 -7.61 -0.12 -5.23
CA SER A 274 -6.78 0.01 -6.44
C SER A 274 -7.09 1.26 -7.27
N SER A 275 -8.15 2.01 -6.94
CA SER A 275 -8.61 3.16 -7.72
C SER A 275 -7.67 4.37 -7.60
N ALA A 276 -7.80 5.32 -8.54
CA ALA A 276 -7.11 6.60 -8.49
C ALA A 276 -7.60 7.50 -7.32
N GLU A 277 -8.72 7.17 -6.69
CA GLU A 277 -9.17 7.85 -5.48
C GLU A 277 -8.24 7.55 -4.30
N VAL A 278 -7.79 6.31 -4.17
CA VAL A 278 -6.89 5.85 -3.10
C VAL A 278 -5.42 6.05 -3.46
N ASN A 279 -5.05 5.83 -4.73
CA ASN A 279 -3.68 5.89 -5.24
C ASN A 279 -3.55 7.07 -6.20
N SER A 280 -3.55 8.27 -5.65
CA SER A 280 -3.77 9.48 -6.46
C SER A 280 -2.52 10.06 -7.11
N PHE A 281 -1.30 9.69 -6.67
CA PHE A 281 -0.04 10.25 -7.11
C PHE A 281 -0.11 11.79 -7.24
N SER A 282 -0.64 12.45 -6.21
CA SER A 282 -0.96 13.88 -6.21
C SER A 282 -0.11 14.70 -5.24
N SER A 283 0.99 14.15 -4.79
CA SER A 283 1.89 14.79 -3.82
C SER A 283 2.61 16.02 -4.41
N LYS A 284 3.28 16.78 -3.56
CA LYS A 284 4.11 17.90 -4.01
C LYS A 284 5.21 17.44 -4.96
N ARG A 285 5.88 16.32 -4.63
CA ARG A 285 6.90 15.70 -5.49
C ARG A 285 6.34 15.32 -6.85
N ASP A 286 5.16 14.68 -6.91
CA ASP A 286 4.57 14.23 -8.17
C ASP A 286 4.23 15.40 -9.08
N LYS A 287 3.68 16.49 -8.52
CA LYS A 287 3.37 17.71 -9.26
C LYS A 287 4.63 18.40 -9.78
N ALA A 288 5.68 18.47 -8.97
CA ALA A 288 6.96 19.03 -9.38
C ALA A 288 7.56 18.21 -10.53
N LEU A 289 7.62 16.89 -10.38
CA LEU A 289 8.14 15.99 -11.42
C LEU A 289 7.33 16.07 -12.73
N ALA A 290 6.00 16.05 -12.64
CA ALA A 290 5.14 16.14 -13.82
C ALA A 290 5.31 17.48 -14.58
N ALA A 291 5.59 18.57 -13.86
CA ALA A 291 5.90 19.86 -14.48
C ALA A 291 7.25 19.82 -15.23
N GLU A 292 8.29 19.26 -14.63
CA GLU A 292 9.62 19.15 -15.27
C GLU A 292 9.60 18.18 -16.46
N ILE A 293 8.91 17.05 -16.37
CA ILE A 293 8.77 16.12 -17.51
C ILE A 293 8.12 16.80 -18.72
N LYS A 294 7.16 17.72 -18.50
CA LYS A 294 6.56 18.50 -19.60
C LYS A 294 7.54 19.47 -20.25
N LEU A 295 8.53 19.96 -19.52
CA LEU A 295 9.51 20.92 -20.00
C LEU A 295 10.73 20.22 -20.64
N GLU A 296 11.27 19.21 -20.01
CA GLU A 296 12.57 18.61 -20.33
C GLU A 296 12.46 17.19 -20.91
N GLY A 297 11.26 16.57 -20.84
CA GLY A 297 11.06 15.21 -21.37
C GLY A 297 11.94 14.19 -20.66
N ALA A 298 12.73 13.41 -21.42
CA ALA A 298 13.61 12.37 -20.90
C ALA A 298 14.86 12.89 -20.18
N ASP A 299 15.17 14.19 -20.30
CA ASP A 299 16.35 14.80 -19.67
C ASP A 299 16.08 15.28 -18.25
N VAL A 300 14.86 15.07 -17.73
CA VAL A 300 14.48 15.44 -16.36
C VAL A 300 15.45 14.88 -15.32
N ALA A 301 15.81 15.71 -14.36
CA ALA A 301 16.67 15.35 -13.23
C ALA A 301 16.38 16.27 -12.04
N PHE A 302 16.69 15.83 -10.83
CA PHE A 302 16.75 16.72 -9.67
C PHE A 302 17.91 17.73 -9.81
N PRO A 303 17.79 18.96 -9.27
CA PRO A 303 16.72 19.47 -8.44
C PRO A 303 15.45 19.85 -9.24
N LEU A 304 14.26 19.51 -8.73
CA LEU A 304 12.99 19.91 -9.31
C LEU A 304 12.62 21.33 -8.86
N ALA A 305 12.25 22.22 -9.80
CA ALA A 305 11.91 23.62 -9.49
C ALA A 305 10.68 23.77 -8.57
N GLY A 306 9.78 22.79 -8.55
CA GLY A 306 8.63 22.76 -7.64
C GLY A 306 8.94 22.41 -6.19
N LEU A 307 10.18 22.03 -5.88
CA LEU A 307 10.66 21.72 -4.53
C LEU A 307 11.60 22.84 -4.02
N THR A 308 11.69 22.98 -2.71
CA THR A 308 12.67 23.87 -2.07
C THR A 308 14.07 23.26 -2.15
N ASP A 309 15.11 24.09 -1.91
CA ASP A 309 16.51 23.62 -1.85
C ASP A 309 16.70 22.53 -0.78
N GLN A 310 16.02 22.67 0.37
CA GLN A 310 16.05 21.67 1.44
C GLN A 310 15.41 20.35 1.01
N GLU A 311 14.27 20.37 0.34
CA GLU A 311 13.59 19.18 -0.17
C GLU A 311 14.40 18.49 -1.26
N ASN A 312 14.99 19.25 -2.19
CA ASN A 312 15.89 18.72 -3.21
C ASN A 312 17.17 18.14 -2.60
N ARG A 313 17.72 18.80 -1.56
CA ARG A 313 18.86 18.26 -0.80
C ARG A 313 18.48 16.94 -0.11
N GLY A 314 17.26 16.85 0.44
CA GLY A 314 16.74 15.63 1.04
C GLY A 314 16.65 14.47 0.04
N HIS A 315 16.26 14.72 -1.22
CA HIS A 315 16.32 13.73 -2.29
C HIS A 315 17.76 13.23 -2.50
N ASP A 316 18.72 14.15 -2.70
CA ASP A 316 20.12 13.76 -2.95
C ASP A 316 20.70 12.92 -1.79
N LEU A 317 20.29 13.20 -0.54
CA LEU A 317 20.66 12.41 0.64
C LEU A 317 19.96 11.03 0.66
N PHE A 318 18.67 10.98 0.37
CA PHE A 318 17.85 9.76 0.37
C PHE A 318 18.39 8.70 -0.60
N TYR A 319 18.76 9.13 -1.81
CA TYR A 319 19.31 8.27 -2.86
C TYR A 319 20.86 8.13 -2.80
N GLY A 320 21.51 8.96 -2.01
CA GLY A 320 22.97 9.00 -1.86
C GLY A 320 23.44 8.60 -0.48
N LYS A 321 23.95 9.59 0.28
CA LYS A 321 24.67 9.38 1.54
C LYS A 321 23.88 8.59 2.59
N ALA A 322 22.56 8.82 2.70
CA ALA A 322 21.73 8.15 3.70
C ALA A 322 21.29 6.73 3.28
N GLY A 323 21.37 6.38 1.99
CA GLY A 323 21.08 5.03 1.49
C GLY A 323 19.64 4.55 1.69
N CYS A 324 18.68 5.45 1.96
CA CYS A 324 17.27 5.07 2.20
C CYS A 324 16.66 4.31 1.00
N ALA A 325 17.06 4.69 -0.21
CA ALA A 325 16.62 4.07 -1.45
C ALA A 325 17.06 2.60 -1.61
N LEU A 326 17.97 2.07 -0.79
CA LEU A 326 18.34 0.65 -0.83
C LEU A 326 17.18 -0.29 -0.48
N CYS A 327 16.22 0.20 0.31
CA CYS A 327 15.00 -0.51 0.66
C CYS A 327 13.75 0.27 0.19
N HIS A 328 13.82 1.60 0.14
CA HIS A 328 12.70 2.47 -0.19
C HIS A 328 12.77 2.98 -1.65
N ASP A 329 13.01 2.05 -2.59
CA ASP A 329 12.90 2.29 -4.03
C ASP A 329 12.27 1.08 -4.71
N ASN A 330 11.50 1.29 -5.79
CA ASN A 330 10.86 0.21 -6.55
C ASN A 330 11.90 -0.68 -7.26
N SER A 331 13.09 -0.14 -7.52
CA SER A 331 14.19 -0.79 -8.22
C SER A 331 15.52 -0.29 -7.67
N PRO A 332 15.91 -0.70 -6.46
CA PRO A 332 17.10 -0.19 -5.79
C PRO A 332 18.37 -0.33 -6.64
N THR A 333 19.15 0.74 -6.75
CA THR A 333 20.47 0.72 -7.41
C THR A 333 21.53 0.23 -6.43
N VAL A 334 22.14 -0.92 -6.71
CA VAL A 334 23.15 -1.54 -5.85
C VAL A 334 24.42 -1.85 -6.66
N PRO A 335 25.58 -1.33 -6.28
CA PRO A 335 25.82 -0.35 -5.21
C PRO A 335 25.25 1.04 -5.54
N PRO A 336 24.91 1.85 -4.52
CA PRO A 336 24.44 3.22 -4.75
C PRO A 336 25.57 4.06 -5.39
N PRO A 337 25.23 5.10 -6.20
CA PRO A 337 26.22 6.00 -6.76
C PRO A 337 26.99 6.76 -5.67
N ASP A 338 28.28 6.99 -5.87
CA ASP A 338 29.11 7.72 -4.89
C ASP A 338 28.73 9.21 -4.82
N PRO A 339 28.12 9.68 -3.72
CA PRO A 339 27.63 11.06 -3.59
C PRO A 339 28.78 12.10 -3.49
N THR A 340 30.02 11.66 -3.33
CA THR A 340 31.19 12.55 -3.18
C THR A 340 31.78 12.98 -4.52
N THR A 341 31.37 12.32 -5.62
CA THR A 341 31.82 12.64 -6.97
C THR A 341 30.75 13.41 -7.74
N SER A 342 31.17 14.21 -8.74
CA SER A 342 30.23 14.92 -9.63
C SER A 342 29.40 13.96 -10.46
N GLU A 343 30.00 12.88 -10.95
CA GLU A 343 29.35 11.83 -11.71
C GLU A 343 28.33 11.08 -10.86
N GLY A 344 28.70 10.72 -9.65
CA GLY A 344 27.80 10.03 -8.73
C GLY A 344 26.62 10.91 -8.28
N LEU A 345 26.85 12.18 -8.01
CA LEU A 345 25.76 13.12 -7.73
C LEU A 345 24.83 13.31 -8.93
N ALA A 346 25.37 13.39 -10.15
CA ALA A 346 24.55 13.45 -11.36
C ALA A 346 23.73 12.18 -11.59
N ALA A 347 24.29 11.01 -11.23
CA ALA A 347 23.56 9.74 -11.25
C ALA A 347 22.44 9.70 -10.20
N ILE A 348 22.71 10.10 -8.95
CA ILE A 348 21.72 10.21 -7.86
C ILE A 348 20.53 11.05 -8.29
N ARG A 349 20.75 12.19 -8.93
CA ARG A 349 19.71 13.12 -9.38
C ARG A 349 18.83 12.58 -10.51
N ARG A 350 19.16 11.42 -11.07
CA ARG A 350 18.36 10.69 -12.05
C ARG A 350 17.65 9.48 -11.46
N LEU A 351 17.70 9.28 -10.14
CA LEU A 351 16.95 8.25 -9.43
C LEU A 351 15.62 8.81 -8.92
N GLY A 352 14.66 7.92 -8.71
CA GLY A 352 13.35 8.26 -8.19
C GLY A 352 12.54 9.21 -9.08
N LEU A 353 12.69 9.09 -10.41
CA LEU A 353 11.98 9.91 -11.39
C LEU A 353 10.72 9.24 -11.95
N GLU A 354 10.41 8.04 -11.50
CA GLU A 354 9.21 7.30 -11.89
C GLU A 354 7.96 8.04 -11.37
N PRO A 355 6.98 8.36 -12.26
CA PRO A 355 5.73 8.99 -11.84
C PRO A 355 4.96 8.17 -10.80
N ASP A 356 5.08 6.84 -10.85
CA ASP A 356 4.42 5.87 -10.01
C ASP A 356 5.32 5.26 -8.92
N GLN A 357 6.41 5.98 -8.56
CA GLN A 357 7.35 5.56 -7.51
C GLN A 357 6.63 5.29 -6.18
N LEU A 358 6.79 4.08 -5.64
CA LEU A 358 6.13 3.63 -4.41
C LEU A 358 6.99 3.81 -3.15
N TYR A 359 8.28 3.96 -3.31
CA TYR A 359 9.25 4.03 -2.21
C TYR A 359 9.24 2.78 -1.32
N THR A 360 9.28 1.61 -1.94
CA THR A 360 9.40 0.30 -1.30
C THR A 360 9.95 -0.73 -2.28
N ASP A 361 10.82 -1.59 -1.82
CA ASP A 361 11.27 -2.80 -2.53
C ASP A 361 10.35 -4.01 -2.27
N ALA A 362 9.35 -3.84 -1.37
CA ALA A 362 8.46 -4.89 -0.88
C ALA A 362 9.18 -6.10 -0.22
N VAL A 363 10.47 -6.01 0.09
CA VAL A 363 11.28 -7.03 0.76
C VAL A 363 11.08 -6.95 2.28
N PHE A 364 11.47 -7.99 3.00
CA PHE A 364 11.37 -8.07 4.45
C PHE A 364 12.73 -7.83 5.10
N HIS A 365 12.78 -6.92 6.07
CA HIS A 365 13.98 -6.53 6.76
C HIS A 365 13.75 -6.41 8.28
N ASN A 366 14.76 -6.77 9.06
CA ASN A 366 14.84 -6.41 10.46
C ASN A 366 15.80 -5.23 10.61
N ILE A 367 15.27 -4.05 10.86
CA ILE A 367 16.04 -2.81 11.01
C ILE A 367 16.41 -2.48 12.46
N GLY A 368 16.16 -3.40 13.39
CA GLY A 368 16.51 -3.24 14.78
C GLY A 368 15.63 -2.24 15.55
N VAL A 369 14.34 -2.17 15.22
CA VAL A 369 13.38 -1.31 15.94
C VAL A 369 13.34 -1.71 17.41
N PRO A 370 13.40 -0.76 18.37
CA PRO A 370 13.23 -1.05 19.79
C PRO A 370 11.86 -1.65 20.10
N GLU A 371 11.81 -2.51 21.12
CA GLU A 371 10.53 -3.04 21.60
C GLU A 371 9.61 -1.90 22.07
N ASN A 372 8.34 -1.95 21.68
CA ASN A 372 7.34 -1.04 22.22
C ASN A 372 6.63 -1.68 23.43
N PRO A 373 6.97 -1.24 24.67
CA PRO A 373 6.45 -1.87 25.89
C PRO A 373 4.94 -1.66 26.08
N LEU A 374 4.31 -0.86 25.24
CA LEU A 374 2.88 -0.56 25.31
C LEU A 374 2.03 -1.45 24.40
N ILE A 375 2.64 -2.25 23.52
CA ILE A 375 1.93 -3.22 22.69
C ILE A 375 1.75 -4.53 23.47
N PRO A 376 0.52 -5.08 23.54
CA PRO A 376 0.29 -6.35 24.21
C PRO A 376 0.79 -7.53 23.35
N GLY A 377 1.83 -8.21 23.80
CA GLY A 377 2.28 -9.52 23.30
C GLY A 377 3.37 -9.50 22.23
N PRO A 378 4.09 -10.58 22.07
CA PRO A 378 5.26 -10.70 21.17
C PRO A 378 4.88 -10.98 19.70
N GLU A 379 3.60 -11.28 19.40
CA GLU A 379 3.19 -11.79 18.08
C GLU A 379 3.51 -10.81 16.93
N GLY A 380 3.51 -9.50 17.18
CA GLY A 380 3.83 -8.50 16.19
C GLY A 380 5.32 -8.34 15.91
N SER A 381 6.19 -8.69 16.85
CA SER A 381 7.64 -8.51 16.72
C SER A 381 8.32 -9.57 15.86
N LEU A 382 7.69 -10.72 15.68
CA LEU A 382 8.27 -11.84 14.93
C LEU A 382 8.24 -11.66 13.41
N GLY A 383 7.41 -10.76 12.88
CA GLY A 383 7.31 -10.51 11.45
C GLY A 383 7.10 -11.78 10.63
N LEU A 384 7.85 -11.91 9.53
CA LEU A 384 7.82 -13.10 8.67
C LEU A 384 8.18 -14.39 9.45
N GLY A 385 9.06 -14.31 10.44
CA GLY A 385 9.42 -15.44 11.32
C GLY A 385 8.28 -15.93 12.19
N GLY A 386 7.26 -15.12 12.45
CA GLY A 386 6.05 -15.55 13.16
C GLY A 386 5.21 -16.57 12.39
N ARG A 387 5.40 -16.66 11.07
CA ARG A 387 4.72 -17.61 10.18
C ARG A 387 5.47 -18.94 10.06
N ARG A 388 6.77 -18.92 10.32
CA ARG A 388 7.67 -20.10 10.23
C ARG A 388 8.58 -20.10 11.44
N LEU A 389 8.02 -20.50 12.58
CA LEU A 389 8.71 -20.49 13.87
C LEU A 389 9.99 -21.35 13.90
N GLU A 390 10.11 -22.31 12.98
CA GLU A 390 11.30 -23.15 12.80
C GLU A 390 12.44 -22.45 12.03
N ASP A 391 12.17 -21.30 11.39
CA ASP A 391 13.18 -20.56 10.63
C ASP A 391 13.62 -19.30 11.38
N GLU A 392 14.62 -19.46 12.21
CA GLU A 392 15.22 -18.36 12.99
C GLU A 392 15.76 -17.21 12.11
N ASN A 393 16.07 -17.48 10.83
CA ASN A 393 16.59 -16.45 9.92
C ASN A 393 15.53 -15.48 9.43
N LEU A 394 14.24 -15.72 9.71
CA LEU A 394 13.14 -14.86 9.31
C LEU A 394 12.57 -14.02 10.47
N ARG A 395 13.05 -14.24 11.69
CA ARG A 395 12.53 -13.56 12.89
C ARG A 395 12.80 -12.06 12.83
N GLY A 396 11.80 -11.26 13.23
CA GLY A 396 11.88 -9.80 13.26
C GLY A 396 11.88 -9.12 11.89
N GLN A 397 11.80 -9.88 10.80
CA GLN A 397 11.74 -9.30 9.46
C GLN A 397 10.33 -8.84 9.12
N HIS A 398 10.18 -7.54 8.88
CA HIS A 398 8.94 -6.89 8.49
C HIS A 398 9.06 -6.31 7.10
N LYS A 399 7.94 -6.32 6.35
CA LYS A 399 7.93 -5.80 4.98
C LYS A 399 8.21 -4.30 4.98
N THR A 400 9.10 -3.86 4.07
CA THR A 400 9.34 -2.43 3.81
C THR A 400 8.03 -1.75 3.41
N PRO A 401 7.52 -0.78 4.19
CA PRO A 401 6.29 -0.08 3.83
C PRO A 401 6.56 0.98 2.75
N THR A 402 5.54 1.29 1.96
CA THR A 402 5.58 2.49 1.12
C THR A 402 5.79 3.75 1.98
N LEU A 403 6.58 4.71 1.47
CA LEU A 403 6.71 6.04 2.09
C LEU A 403 5.69 7.04 1.54
N ARG A 404 4.84 6.64 0.58
CA ARG A 404 3.70 7.46 0.16
C ARG A 404 2.82 7.78 1.36
N ASN A 405 2.44 9.04 1.50
CA ASN A 405 1.63 9.52 2.62
C ASN A 405 2.25 9.31 4.02
N VAL A 406 3.56 9.08 4.10
CA VAL A 406 4.24 8.79 5.37
C VAL A 406 4.01 9.88 6.42
N ASP A 407 3.95 11.16 6.02
CA ASP A 407 3.67 12.30 6.90
C ASP A 407 2.20 12.78 6.86
N LYS A 408 1.29 12.12 6.10
CA LYS A 408 -0.10 12.61 6.00
C LYS A 408 -0.79 12.58 7.36
N ARG A 409 -1.28 13.75 7.81
CA ARG A 409 -1.91 13.98 9.11
C ARG A 409 -3.10 14.92 8.98
N PRO A 410 -4.15 14.78 9.81
CA PRO A 410 -5.30 15.69 9.80
C PRO A 410 -4.96 17.07 10.35
N SER A 411 -3.91 17.18 11.18
CA SER A 411 -3.39 18.44 11.72
C SER A 411 -1.91 18.30 12.09
N LYS A 412 -1.22 19.43 12.24
CA LYS A 412 0.21 19.45 12.62
C LYS A 412 0.45 18.88 14.02
N SER A 413 -0.53 18.96 14.91
CA SER A 413 -0.44 18.42 16.29
C SER A 413 -0.83 16.96 16.41
N PHE A 414 -1.26 16.32 15.31
CA PHE A 414 -1.62 14.90 15.34
C PHE A 414 -0.38 14.03 15.47
N VAL A 415 -0.35 13.18 16.49
CA VAL A 415 0.71 12.19 16.66
C VAL A 415 0.45 11.00 15.77
N LYS A 416 1.39 10.71 14.88
CA LYS A 416 1.41 9.54 14.00
C LYS A 416 2.48 8.58 14.52
N ALA A 417 2.17 7.29 14.54
CA ALA A 417 3.13 6.25 14.91
C ALA A 417 3.79 5.65 13.66
N TYR A 418 5.07 5.28 13.77
CA TYR A 418 5.86 4.74 12.66
C TYR A 418 6.42 3.37 13.03
N THR A 419 6.89 2.62 12.04
CA THR A 419 7.32 1.22 12.10
C THR A 419 6.17 0.25 12.41
N HIS A 420 6.41 -1.05 12.40
CA HIS A 420 5.40 -2.09 12.62
C HIS A 420 4.82 -2.10 14.05
N ASN A 421 5.64 -1.78 15.04
CA ASN A 421 5.24 -1.70 16.44
C ASN A 421 4.93 -0.26 16.92
N GLY A 422 5.10 0.74 16.03
CA GLY A 422 4.79 2.13 16.31
C GLY A 422 5.60 2.76 17.45
N TRP A 423 6.79 2.28 17.72
CA TRP A 423 7.66 2.84 18.76
C TRP A 423 7.96 4.31 18.49
N PHE A 424 8.28 4.67 17.23
CA PHE A 424 8.54 6.04 16.82
C PHE A 424 7.26 6.88 16.66
N LYS A 425 7.30 8.16 17.10
CA LYS A 425 6.17 9.10 17.09
C LYS A 425 6.41 10.31 16.16
N SER A 426 7.60 10.41 15.57
CA SER A 426 7.94 11.45 14.59
C SER A 426 8.84 10.88 13.48
N LEU A 427 8.87 11.55 12.33
CA LEU A 427 9.84 11.23 11.27
C LEU A 427 11.25 11.68 11.69
N GLU A 428 11.32 12.76 12.43
CA GLU A 428 12.56 13.32 12.94
C GLU A 428 13.31 12.30 13.81
N SER A 429 12.63 11.67 14.77
CA SER A 429 13.24 10.63 15.62
C SER A 429 13.58 9.36 14.85
N LEU A 430 12.74 8.98 13.87
CA LEU A 430 13.01 7.81 13.05
C LEU A 430 14.23 8.01 12.13
N VAL A 431 14.38 9.18 11.51
CA VAL A 431 15.57 9.49 10.70
C VAL A 431 16.82 9.58 11.59
N HIS A 432 16.70 10.16 12.80
CA HIS A 432 17.78 10.18 13.78
C HIS A 432 18.19 8.77 14.23
N PHE A 433 17.23 7.85 14.39
CA PHE A 433 17.52 6.45 14.65
C PHE A 433 18.35 5.82 13.53
N TYR A 434 17.98 6.01 12.27
CA TYR A 434 18.74 5.51 11.14
C TYR A 434 20.15 6.09 11.09
N ASN A 435 20.35 7.34 11.53
CA ASN A 435 21.64 7.99 11.54
C ASN A 435 22.55 7.51 12.69
N THR A 436 21.99 7.22 13.87
CA THR A 436 22.78 7.12 15.11
C THR A 436 22.63 5.83 15.91
N ALA A 437 21.64 4.99 15.61
CA ALA A 437 21.42 3.76 16.33
C ALA A 437 22.25 2.61 15.78
N ASP A 438 23.49 2.45 16.24
CA ASP A 438 24.29 1.28 15.91
C ASP A 438 23.66 0.01 16.50
N VAL A 439 22.75 -0.60 15.72
CA VAL A 439 22.03 -1.82 16.11
C VAL A 439 22.92 -3.07 16.09
N THR A 440 24.09 -3.00 15.44
CA THR A 440 25.03 -4.13 15.35
C THR A 440 26.03 -4.20 16.49
N GLY A 441 26.09 -3.16 17.34
CA GLY A 441 27.05 -3.04 18.43
C GLY A 441 28.49 -2.75 17.99
N ALA A 442 28.73 -2.51 16.70
CA ALA A 442 29.98 -2.02 16.19
C ALA A 442 30.02 -0.50 16.44
N THR A 443 30.34 -0.10 17.65
CA THR A 443 30.30 1.28 18.12
C THR A 443 30.81 2.25 17.07
N ALA A 444 29.93 3.07 16.57
CA ALA A 444 30.29 4.28 15.86
C ALA A 444 31.04 5.20 16.84
N ALA A 445 32.33 5.16 16.77
CA ALA A 445 33.19 6.07 17.54
C ALA A 445 32.88 7.48 17.03
N GLY A 446 32.05 8.24 17.76
CA GLY A 446 31.85 9.64 17.47
C GLY A 446 30.47 10.26 17.73
N PHE A 447 29.39 9.50 17.77
CA PHE A 447 28.05 10.09 17.90
C PHE A 447 27.57 10.31 19.35
N GLY A 448 28.27 9.81 20.35
CA GLY A 448 27.93 10.06 21.75
C GLY A 448 26.64 9.42 22.24
N ILE A 449 25.93 8.66 21.39
CA ILE A 449 24.72 7.95 21.75
C ILE A 449 25.09 6.56 22.26
N THR A 450 24.71 6.27 23.50
CA THR A 450 24.94 4.99 24.16
C THR A 450 23.70 4.12 24.09
N ARG A 451 23.86 2.79 24.34
CA ARG A 451 22.73 1.90 24.59
C ARG A 451 22.04 2.30 25.90
N CYS A 452 20.72 2.29 25.88
CA CYS A 452 19.93 2.43 27.10
C CYS A 452 20.17 1.22 28.03
N ASP A 453 19.82 1.37 29.30
CA ASP A 453 19.88 0.26 30.26
C ASP A 453 18.93 -0.86 29.81
N PRO A 454 19.45 -2.07 29.50
CA PRO A 454 18.62 -3.17 29.01
C PRO A 454 17.70 -3.78 30.09
N SER A 455 17.87 -3.41 31.36
CA SER A 455 16.99 -3.84 32.45
C SER A 455 15.70 -3.02 32.54
N GLU A 456 15.58 -1.92 31.77
CA GLU A 456 14.45 -1.02 31.78
C GLU A 456 13.70 -1.06 30.42
N SER A 457 12.40 -0.82 30.46
CA SER A 457 11.60 -0.62 29.25
C SER A 457 11.53 0.85 28.90
N TRP A 458 11.81 1.18 27.64
CA TRP A 458 11.98 2.56 27.17
C TRP A 458 10.91 2.95 26.15
N THR A 459 10.22 4.04 26.42
CA THR A 459 9.46 4.75 25.36
C THR A 459 10.41 5.64 24.56
N GLU A 460 10.01 6.01 23.33
CA GLU A 460 10.77 6.95 22.50
C GLU A 460 11.17 8.23 23.26
N ALA A 461 10.21 8.86 23.94
CA ALA A 461 10.47 10.12 24.66
C ALA A 461 11.50 9.95 25.79
N GLN A 462 11.49 8.82 26.51
CA GLN A 462 12.47 8.52 27.55
C GLN A 462 13.86 8.29 26.98
N ALA A 463 13.95 7.50 25.92
CA ALA A 463 15.20 7.18 25.25
C ALA A 463 15.88 8.43 24.66
N LEU A 464 15.11 9.27 23.96
CA LEU A 464 15.61 10.55 23.44
C LEU A 464 16.06 11.50 24.54
N ALA A 465 15.31 11.60 25.65
CA ALA A 465 15.71 12.44 26.79
C ALA A 465 16.98 11.92 27.48
N ALA A 466 17.23 10.63 27.48
CA ALA A 466 18.43 10.01 28.01
C ALA A 466 19.59 9.96 27.00
N ASN A 467 19.36 10.38 25.77
CA ASN A 467 20.30 10.28 24.65
C ASN A 467 20.84 8.86 24.48
N CYS A 468 19.95 7.88 24.41
CA CYS A 468 20.31 6.48 24.22
C CYS A 468 19.29 5.78 23.31
N TRP A 469 19.68 4.64 22.72
CA TRP A 469 18.79 3.75 21.97
C TRP A 469 18.62 2.43 22.72
N PRO A 470 17.38 1.97 22.95
CA PRO A 470 17.13 0.64 23.50
C PRO A 470 17.65 -0.47 22.58
N GLU A 471 17.76 -1.67 23.10
CA GLU A 471 18.08 -2.82 22.26
C GLU A 471 16.94 -3.10 21.27
N PRO A 472 17.29 -3.64 20.09
CA PRO A 472 16.29 -4.16 19.15
C PRO A 472 15.38 -5.22 19.78
N GLU A 473 14.10 -5.22 19.43
CA GLU A 473 13.17 -6.27 19.88
C GLU A 473 13.55 -7.66 19.36
N GLU A 474 14.21 -7.75 18.20
CA GLU A 474 14.79 -8.98 17.65
C GLU A 474 16.22 -8.72 17.17
N THR A 475 17.19 -9.44 17.71
CA THR A 475 18.63 -9.21 17.45
C THR A 475 19.25 -10.19 16.47
N GLY A 476 18.63 -11.37 16.27
CA GLY A 476 19.24 -12.49 15.53
C GLY A 476 19.35 -12.30 14.03
N THR A 477 18.56 -11.40 13.42
CA THR A 477 18.42 -11.27 11.98
C THR A 477 18.61 -9.83 11.49
N LEU A 478 19.35 -9.03 12.24
CA LEU A 478 19.62 -7.64 11.87
C LEU A 478 20.21 -7.57 10.45
N ALA A 479 19.46 -6.98 9.53
CA ALA A 479 19.72 -7.06 8.11
C ALA A 479 20.98 -6.30 7.66
N ILE A 480 21.72 -5.63 8.58
CA ILE A 480 22.50 -4.53 8.09
C ILE A 480 23.82 -4.36 8.84
N GLY A 481 24.78 -5.11 8.37
CA GLY A 481 26.17 -4.78 8.62
C GLY A 481 26.55 -3.48 7.88
N GLY A 482 26.67 -2.36 8.60
CA GLY A 482 27.40 -1.19 8.11
C GLY A 482 26.63 -0.07 7.42
N PHE A 483 25.31 -0.15 7.28
CA PHE A 483 24.52 0.92 6.64
C PHE A 483 23.63 1.72 7.59
N PHE A 484 23.31 1.20 8.77
CA PHE A 484 22.47 1.91 9.74
C PHE A 484 23.23 2.22 11.03
N GLY A 485 22.84 3.35 11.62
CA GLY A 485 23.31 3.74 12.92
C GLY A 485 24.63 4.52 12.90
N ASP A 486 25.23 4.74 11.72
CA ASP A 486 26.43 5.54 11.53
C ASP A 486 26.49 6.17 10.13
N LEU A 487 25.45 6.94 9.78
CA LEU A 487 25.37 7.60 8.47
C LEU A 487 26.16 8.91 8.42
N ALA A 488 26.69 9.36 9.53
CA ALA A 488 27.40 10.64 9.69
C ALA A 488 26.62 11.84 9.12
N LEU A 489 25.29 11.84 9.28
CA LEU A 489 24.44 12.96 8.89
C LEU A 489 24.51 14.05 9.98
N SER A 490 24.58 15.30 9.54
CA SER A 490 24.33 16.44 10.40
C SER A 490 22.83 16.64 10.63
N ASP A 491 22.45 17.37 11.69
CA ASP A 491 21.07 17.73 11.98
C ASP A 491 20.36 18.37 10.76
N ALA A 492 21.06 19.24 10.02
CA ALA A 492 20.51 19.85 8.80
C ALA A 492 20.31 18.85 7.64
N GLU A 493 21.06 17.76 7.60
CA GLU A 493 20.88 16.70 6.63
C GLU A 493 19.72 15.78 7.03
N GLU A 494 19.56 15.46 8.32
CA GLU A 494 18.36 14.76 8.83
C GLU A 494 17.09 15.58 8.54
N ASP A 495 17.10 16.89 8.83
CA ASP A 495 15.99 17.79 8.52
C ASP A 495 15.65 17.85 7.02
N ALA A 496 16.67 17.78 6.15
CA ALA A 496 16.46 17.77 4.71
C ALA A 496 15.79 16.46 4.25
N ILE A 497 16.19 15.31 4.77
CA ILE A 497 15.53 14.02 4.50
C ILE A 497 14.07 14.06 4.94
N VAL A 498 13.80 14.56 6.16
CA VAL A 498 12.44 14.72 6.67
C VAL A 498 11.61 15.66 5.78
N ALA A 499 12.20 16.76 5.30
CA ALA A 499 11.55 17.68 4.37
C ALA A 499 11.17 16.97 3.05
N TYR A 500 12.06 16.16 2.49
CA TYR A 500 11.79 15.38 1.30
C TYR A 500 10.65 14.37 1.53
N LEU A 501 10.68 13.60 2.62
CA LEU A 501 9.63 12.64 2.97
C LEU A 501 8.25 13.31 3.08
N LYS A 502 8.18 14.55 3.59
CA LYS A 502 6.93 15.32 3.66
C LYS A 502 6.37 15.69 2.28
N THR A 503 7.22 15.76 1.25
CA THR A 503 6.77 16.01 -0.14
C THR A 503 5.99 14.85 -0.74
N LEU A 504 6.05 13.64 -0.15
CA LEU A 504 5.39 12.42 -0.63
C LEU A 504 3.92 12.30 -0.18
N THR A 505 3.38 13.35 0.44
CA THR A 505 2.00 13.40 0.92
C THR A 505 1.04 13.82 -0.17
N ASP A 506 0.08 12.96 -0.51
CA ASP A 506 -0.98 13.23 -1.46
C ASP A 506 -1.88 14.37 -1.01
N THR A 507 -2.22 15.25 -1.95
CA THR A 507 -3.11 16.39 -1.71
C THR A 507 -4.59 16.03 -1.89
N LYS A 508 -4.89 14.94 -2.61
CA LYS A 508 -6.27 14.47 -2.81
C LYS A 508 -6.86 14.01 -1.49
N THR A 509 -8.11 14.40 -1.24
CA THR A 509 -8.89 13.97 -0.07
C THR A 509 -9.96 12.98 -0.50
N VAL A 510 -10.13 11.93 0.30
CA VAL A 510 -11.19 10.93 0.10
C VAL A 510 -12.27 11.14 1.16
N LYS A 511 -13.52 11.11 0.74
CA LYS A 511 -14.68 11.25 1.63
C LYS A 511 -15.49 9.96 1.68
N PRO A 512 -16.11 9.65 2.83
CA PRO A 512 -17.11 8.58 2.89
C PRO A 512 -18.25 8.82 1.89
N PRO A 513 -18.91 7.76 1.40
CA PRO A 513 -20.11 7.89 0.60
C PRO A 513 -21.20 8.68 1.34
N LEU A 514 -21.93 9.54 0.62
CA LEU A 514 -22.97 10.39 1.23
C LEU A 514 -24.07 9.61 1.97
N LEU A 515 -24.38 8.40 1.51
CA LEU A 515 -25.41 7.54 2.14
C LEU A 515 -24.97 6.95 3.50
N LEU A 516 -23.70 7.07 3.86
CA LEU A 516 -23.13 6.61 5.14
C LEU A 516 -22.77 7.78 6.07
N GLN A 517 -23.00 9.02 5.64
CA GLN A 517 -22.87 10.24 6.44
C GLN A 517 -24.21 10.57 7.13
#